data_e80e1ee1e9f57a2ce2c483d3ce1058a8
#
_entry.id   e80e1ee1e9f57a2ce2c483d3ce1058a8
#
_cell.length_a   1.000
_cell.length_b   1.000
_cell.length_c   1.000
_cell.angle_alpha   90.00
_cell.angle_beta   90.00
_cell.angle_gamma   90.00
#
_symmetry.space_group_name_H-M   'P 1'
#
loop_
_entity.id
_entity.type
_entity.pdbx_description
1 polymer ?
#
loop_
_entity_poly.entity_id
_entity_poly.type
_entity_poly.pdbx_seq_one_letter_code
_entity_poly.pdbx_strand_id
1 'polypeptide(L)'
;MAPYGRYADAKALGISDWGPKVPAQLAWCLQELPSLLVPLACLVRPGWGPASATNGVLLLGFLAHYANRALVYPLRIRGGAPTPAYVMASAALFTLTNGYLQAGALGGPWASAVPGDAAFGGGLLLFLAGALGNAYHDALLRSLRLPGETGYKVPVGGL
;
A
#
# COMPACT_ATOMS: atom_id res chain seq x y z
N MET A 1 9.15 9.22 -17.24
CA MET A 1 9.84 8.67 -16.06
C MET A 1 9.15 9.22 -14.82
N ALA A 2 8.69 8.37 -13.91
CA ALA A 2 8.00 8.87 -12.71
C ALA A 2 9.02 9.45 -11.73
N PRO A 3 8.82 10.66 -11.16
CA PRO A 3 9.73 11.28 -10.22
C PRO A 3 9.55 10.65 -8.84
N TYR A 4 10.19 9.52 -8.62
CA TYR A 4 10.11 8.78 -7.36
C TYR A 4 11.50 8.53 -6.76
N GLY A 5 11.60 8.63 -5.43
CA GLY A 5 12.84 8.39 -4.70
C GLY A 5 13.97 9.31 -5.16
N ARG A 6 15.15 8.76 -5.45
CA ARG A 6 16.33 9.52 -5.90
C ARG A 6 16.15 10.21 -7.26
N TYR A 7 15.15 9.84 -8.03
CA TYR A 7 14.83 10.44 -9.32
C TYR A 7 13.83 11.60 -9.23
N ALA A 8 13.44 11.99 -8.01
CA ALA A 8 12.56 13.13 -7.77
C ALA A 8 13.25 14.49 -7.89
N ASP A 9 14.53 14.53 -8.30
CA ASP A 9 15.23 15.79 -8.56
C ASP A 9 14.70 16.41 -9.86
N ALA A 10 13.84 17.43 -9.71
CA ALA A 10 13.25 18.16 -10.81
C ALA A 10 14.32 18.80 -11.70
N LYS A 11 15.43 19.29 -11.12
CA LYS A 11 16.53 19.93 -11.85
C LYS A 11 17.25 18.97 -12.79
N ALA A 12 17.44 17.70 -12.35
CA ALA A 12 18.04 16.69 -13.19
C ALA A 12 17.20 16.33 -14.44
N LEU A 13 15.91 16.67 -14.43
CA LEU A 13 14.98 16.44 -15.53
C LEU A 13 14.62 17.75 -16.30
N GLY A 14 15.30 18.86 -16.01
CA GLY A 14 15.03 20.15 -16.66
C GLY A 14 13.71 20.78 -16.28
N ILE A 15 13.10 20.37 -15.17
CA ILE A 15 11.82 20.86 -14.66
C ILE A 15 12.10 21.80 -13.48
N SER A 16 11.47 22.97 -13.48
CA SER A 16 11.71 23.99 -12.45
C SER A 16 11.22 23.59 -11.06
N ASP A 17 10.07 22.90 -10.98
CA ASP A 17 9.49 22.36 -9.76
C ASP A 17 8.45 21.26 -10.07
N TRP A 18 8.21 20.39 -9.09
CA TRP A 18 7.15 19.38 -9.12
C TRP A 18 5.83 19.85 -8.50
N GLY A 19 5.68 21.16 -8.27
CA GLY A 19 4.50 21.75 -7.64
C GLY A 19 4.40 21.50 -6.14
N PRO A 20 3.21 21.65 -5.56
CA PRO A 20 2.97 21.51 -4.13
C PRO A 20 3.44 20.16 -3.59
N LYS A 21 4.03 20.18 -2.40
CA LYS A 21 4.56 18.99 -1.73
C LYS A 21 3.79 18.73 -0.45
N VAL A 22 3.52 17.45 -0.18
CA VAL A 22 2.83 16.95 1.01
C VAL A 22 3.82 16.25 1.91
N PRO A 23 3.79 16.44 3.23
CA PRO A 23 4.65 15.71 4.17
C PRO A 23 4.56 14.19 3.93
N ALA A 24 5.72 13.50 3.98
CA ALA A 24 5.83 12.08 3.59
C ALA A 24 4.81 11.18 4.30
N GLN A 25 4.62 11.34 5.60
CA GLN A 25 3.66 10.54 6.38
C GLN A 25 2.23 10.75 5.90
N LEU A 26 1.82 12.01 5.72
CA LEU A 26 0.47 12.36 5.27
C LEU A 26 0.23 11.89 3.84
N ALA A 27 1.19 12.10 2.94
CA ALA A 27 1.11 11.64 1.56
C ALA A 27 0.93 10.12 1.50
N TRP A 28 1.71 9.38 2.29
CA TRP A 28 1.62 7.93 2.35
C TRP A 28 0.26 7.45 2.86
N CYS A 29 -0.24 8.07 3.94
CA CYS A 29 -1.57 7.76 4.46
C CYS A 29 -2.65 8.01 3.40
N LEU A 30 -2.69 9.20 2.81
CA LEU A 30 -3.73 9.60 1.85
C LEU A 30 -3.71 8.76 0.57
N GLN A 31 -2.53 8.35 0.09
CA GLN A 31 -2.44 7.55 -1.13
C GLN A 31 -2.84 6.08 -0.93
N GLU A 32 -2.69 5.51 0.27
CA GLU A 32 -3.01 4.10 0.55
C GLU A 32 -4.42 3.92 1.13
N LEU A 33 -4.96 4.97 1.78
CA LEU A 33 -6.25 4.93 2.48
C LEU A 33 -7.44 4.49 1.61
N PRO A 34 -7.53 4.85 0.32
CA PRO A 34 -8.65 4.41 -0.52
C PRO A 34 -8.75 2.88 -0.65
N SER A 35 -7.63 2.14 -0.73
CA SER A 35 -7.67 0.66 -0.75
C SER A 35 -8.20 0.04 0.54
N LEU A 36 -8.23 0.77 1.65
CA LEU A 36 -8.87 0.33 2.88
C LEU A 36 -10.35 0.74 2.95
N LEU A 37 -10.64 2.02 2.68
CA LEU A 37 -11.98 2.58 2.88
C LEU A 37 -12.99 2.14 1.82
N VAL A 38 -12.57 2.01 0.56
CA VAL A 38 -13.49 1.63 -0.53
C VAL A 38 -14.06 0.22 -0.33
N PRO A 39 -13.27 -0.83 -0.03
CA PRO A 39 -13.84 -2.13 0.26
C PRO A 39 -14.75 -2.13 1.49
N LEU A 40 -14.37 -1.43 2.56
CA LEU A 40 -15.24 -1.31 3.74
C LEU A 40 -16.56 -0.62 3.41
N ALA A 41 -16.54 0.45 2.61
CA ALA A 41 -17.76 1.12 2.15
C ALA A 41 -18.60 0.25 1.20
N CYS A 42 -17.98 -0.63 0.43
CA CYS A 42 -18.69 -1.58 -0.41
C CYS A 42 -19.40 -2.66 0.43
N LEU A 43 -18.72 -3.20 1.45
CA LEU A 43 -19.26 -4.28 2.29
C LEU A 43 -20.50 -3.90 3.11
N VAL A 44 -20.75 -2.60 3.33
CA VAL A 44 -22.00 -2.15 4.00
C VAL A 44 -23.18 -2.01 3.04
N ARG A 45 -22.99 -2.25 1.74
CA ARG A 45 -24.07 -2.18 0.74
C ARG A 45 -24.87 -3.49 0.70
N PRO A 46 -26.20 -3.45 0.51
CA PRO A 46 -26.98 -4.66 0.29
C PRO A 46 -26.46 -5.48 -0.89
N GLY A 47 -26.35 -6.79 -0.70
CA GLY A 47 -25.87 -7.72 -1.72
C GLY A 47 -24.33 -7.77 -1.88
N TRP A 48 -23.59 -7.04 -1.07
CA TRP A 48 -22.13 -7.16 -1.00
C TRP A 48 -21.72 -8.00 0.22
N GLY A 49 -20.85 -8.96 0.00
CA GLY A 49 -20.31 -9.84 1.03
C GLY A 49 -19.46 -10.94 0.39
N PRO A 50 -18.54 -11.58 1.13
CA PRO A 50 -17.67 -12.61 0.56
C PRO A 50 -18.48 -13.74 -0.10
N ALA A 51 -18.14 -14.05 -1.36
CA ALA A 51 -18.83 -15.09 -2.14
C ALA A 51 -18.59 -16.52 -1.57
N SER A 52 -17.53 -16.71 -0.79
CA SER A 52 -17.19 -17.93 -0.05
C SER A 52 -16.38 -17.61 1.19
N ALA A 53 -16.14 -18.60 2.05
CA ALA A 53 -15.21 -18.45 3.18
C ALA A 53 -13.79 -18.11 2.70
N THR A 54 -13.36 -18.71 1.59
CA THR A 54 -12.06 -18.44 0.97
C THR A 54 -11.94 -16.99 0.49
N ASN A 55 -13.00 -16.47 -0.16
CA ASN A 55 -13.07 -15.05 -0.53
C ASN A 55 -12.98 -14.14 0.71
N GLY A 56 -13.62 -14.55 1.81
CA GLY A 56 -13.54 -13.84 3.09
C GLY A 56 -12.12 -13.76 3.63
N VAL A 57 -11.36 -14.86 3.58
CA VAL A 57 -9.95 -14.88 4.00
C VAL A 57 -9.09 -13.96 3.12
N LEU A 58 -9.29 -13.99 1.80
CA LEU A 58 -8.56 -13.11 0.88
C LEU A 58 -8.88 -11.63 1.13
N LEU A 59 -10.16 -11.31 1.30
CA LEU A 59 -10.60 -9.94 1.59
C LEU A 59 -10.06 -9.44 2.93
N LEU A 60 -10.08 -10.29 3.96
CA LEU A 60 -9.49 -9.97 5.26
C LEU A 60 -7.98 -9.72 5.15
N GLY A 61 -7.26 -10.56 4.41
CA GLY A 61 -5.83 -10.36 4.13
C GLY A 61 -5.55 -9.02 3.43
N PHE A 62 -6.36 -8.68 2.43
CA PHE A 62 -6.28 -7.40 1.73
C PHE A 62 -6.52 -6.21 2.68
N LEU A 63 -7.59 -6.25 3.47
CA LEU A 63 -7.92 -5.20 4.43
C LEU A 63 -6.85 -5.06 5.52
N ALA A 64 -6.33 -6.17 6.05
CA ALA A 64 -5.27 -6.16 7.05
C ALA A 64 -3.97 -5.56 6.48
N HIS A 65 -3.61 -5.91 5.23
CA HIS A 65 -2.47 -5.31 4.54
C HIS A 65 -2.62 -3.80 4.43
N TYR A 66 -3.77 -3.31 3.92
CA TYR A 66 -3.98 -1.87 3.75
C TYR A 66 -4.21 -1.12 5.06
N ALA A 67 -4.76 -1.76 6.11
CA ALA A 67 -4.77 -1.18 7.45
C ALA A 67 -3.34 -0.91 7.95
N ASN A 68 -2.43 -1.87 7.75
CA ASN A 68 -1.02 -1.64 8.05
C ASN A 68 -0.40 -0.54 7.18
N ARG A 69 -0.61 -0.57 5.86
CA ARG A 69 0.01 0.37 4.90
C ARG A 69 -0.50 1.79 5.05
N ALA A 70 -1.82 1.98 5.27
CA ALA A 70 -2.45 3.29 5.34
C ALA A 70 -2.36 3.94 6.73
N LEU A 71 -2.35 3.13 7.81
CA LEU A 71 -2.45 3.66 9.17
C LEU A 71 -1.16 3.42 9.97
N VAL A 72 -0.70 2.17 10.06
CA VAL A 72 0.43 1.82 10.94
C VAL A 72 1.77 2.26 10.35
N TYR A 73 2.00 1.96 9.08
CA TYR A 73 3.27 2.26 8.41
C TYR A 73 3.58 3.77 8.36
N PRO A 74 2.64 4.67 7.98
CA PRO A 74 2.90 6.11 7.94
C PRO A 74 3.33 6.66 9.30
N LEU A 75 2.72 6.20 10.39
CA LEU A 75 3.09 6.61 11.74
C LEU A 75 4.52 6.20 12.15
N ARG A 76 5.06 5.19 11.50
CA ARG A 76 6.41 4.67 11.73
C ARG A 76 7.47 5.27 10.84
N ILE A 77 7.10 6.06 9.81
CA ILE A 77 8.06 6.73 8.92
C ILE A 77 8.88 7.73 9.74
N ARG A 78 10.20 7.60 9.67
CA ARG A 78 11.14 8.53 10.30
C ARG A 78 11.84 9.35 9.20
N GLY A 79 11.63 10.66 9.21
CA GLY A 79 12.12 11.54 8.15
C GLY A 79 11.42 11.26 6.81
N GLY A 80 12.11 11.50 5.70
CA GLY A 80 11.59 11.33 4.35
C GLY A 80 11.35 12.67 3.65
N ALA A 81 11.67 12.71 2.35
CA ALA A 81 11.39 13.88 1.54
C ALA A 81 9.87 14.03 1.33
N PRO A 82 9.35 15.27 1.35
CA PRO A 82 7.95 15.52 0.99
C PRO A 82 7.64 15.01 -0.42
N THR A 83 6.46 14.46 -0.59
CA THR A 83 5.98 13.87 -1.85
C THR A 83 5.26 14.92 -2.69
N PRO A 84 5.53 15.05 -4.00
CA PRO A 84 4.75 15.91 -4.88
C PRO A 84 3.27 15.50 -4.87
N ALA A 85 2.37 16.50 -4.77
CA ALA A 85 0.93 16.25 -4.61
C ALA A 85 0.34 15.43 -5.77
N TYR A 86 0.82 15.64 -7.00
CA TYR A 86 0.33 14.88 -8.16
C TYR A 86 0.74 13.39 -8.10
N VAL A 87 1.93 13.07 -7.55
CA VAL A 87 2.36 11.67 -7.33
C VAL A 87 1.45 11.00 -6.31
N MET A 88 1.19 11.69 -5.18
CA MET A 88 0.24 11.24 -4.17
C MET A 88 -1.16 11.02 -4.77
N ALA A 89 -1.67 11.98 -5.55
CA ALA A 89 -2.99 11.88 -6.17
C ALA A 89 -3.08 10.72 -7.17
N SER A 90 -2.05 10.52 -7.99
CA SER A 90 -1.98 9.38 -8.93
C SER A 90 -1.99 8.03 -8.20
N ALA A 91 -1.23 7.92 -7.11
CA ALA A 91 -1.23 6.73 -6.27
C ALA A 91 -2.59 6.52 -5.58
N ALA A 92 -3.23 7.60 -5.08
CA ALA A 92 -4.56 7.54 -4.49
C ALA A 92 -5.63 7.08 -5.50
N LEU A 93 -5.56 7.52 -6.75
CA LEU A 93 -6.45 7.05 -7.82
C LEU A 93 -6.25 5.56 -8.10
N PHE A 94 -4.99 5.11 -8.15
CA PHE A 94 -4.68 3.68 -8.29
C PHE A 94 -5.25 2.87 -7.12
N THR A 95 -5.03 3.27 -5.87
CA THR A 95 -5.49 2.53 -4.70
C THR A 95 -7.02 2.56 -4.55
N LEU A 96 -7.69 3.63 -4.99
CA LEU A 96 -9.14 3.71 -5.09
C LEU A 96 -9.68 2.66 -6.06
N THR A 97 -9.12 2.60 -7.26
CA THR A 97 -9.49 1.63 -8.29
C THR A 97 -9.20 0.21 -7.82
N ASN A 98 -8.02 -0.03 -7.24
CA ASN A 98 -7.64 -1.33 -6.70
C ASN A 98 -8.61 -1.79 -5.60
N GLY A 99 -8.93 -0.91 -4.63
CA GLY A 99 -9.87 -1.23 -3.57
C GLY A 99 -11.26 -1.61 -4.08
N TYR A 100 -11.77 -0.90 -5.08
CA TYR A 100 -13.05 -1.21 -5.71
C TYR A 100 -13.04 -2.55 -6.46
N LEU A 101 -12.00 -2.81 -7.25
CA LEU A 101 -11.85 -4.07 -7.99
C LEU A 101 -11.74 -5.27 -7.06
N GLN A 102 -10.95 -5.17 -6.00
CA GLN A 102 -10.80 -6.25 -5.01
C GLN A 102 -12.10 -6.51 -4.26
N ALA A 103 -12.78 -5.47 -3.80
CA ALA A 103 -14.09 -5.61 -3.17
C ALA A 103 -15.10 -6.28 -4.09
N GLY A 104 -15.15 -5.86 -5.35
CA GLY A 104 -16.06 -6.39 -6.35
C GLY A 104 -15.79 -7.85 -6.71
N ALA A 105 -14.51 -8.21 -6.87
CA ALA A 105 -14.10 -9.57 -7.23
C ALA A 105 -14.26 -10.57 -6.07
N LEU A 106 -14.12 -10.13 -4.83
CA LEU A 106 -14.17 -11.01 -3.66
C LEU A 106 -15.53 -11.03 -2.96
N GLY A 107 -16.32 -9.96 -3.09
CA GLY A 107 -17.57 -9.86 -2.36
C GLY A 107 -18.62 -8.97 -3.03
N GLY A 108 -18.47 -8.62 -4.30
CA GLY A 108 -19.37 -7.77 -5.04
C GLY A 108 -20.21 -8.50 -6.10
N PRO A 109 -20.85 -7.74 -6.99
CA PRO A 109 -21.77 -8.29 -8.00
C PRO A 109 -21.12 -9.26 -9.01
N TRP A 110 -19.80 -9.19 -9.18
CA TRP A 110 -19.05 -10.10 -10.07
C TRP A 110 -18.14 -11.08 -9.32
N ALA A 111 -18.38 -11.24 -8.00
CA ALA A 111 -17.62 -12.17 -7.20
C ALA A 111 -17.97 -13.62 -7.56
N SER A 112 -16.94 -14.44 -7.74
CA SER A 112 -17.05 -15.89 -7.86
C SER A 112 -16.39 -16.55 -6.65
N ALA A 113 -16.96 -17.69 -6.21
CA ALA A 113 -16.37 -18.44 -5.11
C ALA A 113 -14.97 -18.96 -5.50
N VAL A 114 -13.96 -18.58 -4.72
CA VAL A 114 -12.59 -19.09 -4.88
C VAL A 114 -12.52 -20.47 -4.23
N PRO A 115 -12.01 -21.51 -4.92
CA PRO A 115 -11.82 -22.83 -4.32
C PRO A 115 -10.83 -22.79 -3.16
N GLY A 116 -11.13 -23.53 -2.10
CA GLY A 116 -10.22 -23.73 -0.95
C GLY A 116 -9.28 -24.89 -1.17
N ASP A 117 -8.57 -24.92 -2.29
CA ASP A 117 -7.69 -26.00 -2.71
C ASP A 117 -6.21 -25.76 -2.36
N ALA A 118 -5.34 -26.62 -2.87
CA ALA A 118 -3.90 -26.53 -2.65
C ALA A 118 -3.30 -25.22 -3.25
N ALA A 119 -3.87 -24.69 -4.34
CA ALA A 119 -3.42 -23.44 -4.94
C ALA A 119 -3.73 -22.25 -4.03
N PHE A 120 -4.92 -22.25 -3.42
CA PHE A 120 -5.26 -21.26 -2.39
C PHE A 120 -4.31 -21.35 -1.18
N GLY A 121 -4.06 -22.56 -0.69
CA GLY A 121 -3.13 -22.79 0.43
C GLY A 121 -1.72 -22.29 0.13
N GLY A 122 -1.19 -22.62 -1.05
CA GLY A 122 0.10 -22.14 -1.53
C GLY A 122 0.16 -20.62 -1.68
N GLY A 123 -0.89 -20.00 -2.25
CA GLY A 123 -1.03 -18.55 -2.38
C GLY A 123 -1.06 -17.84 -1.02
N LEU A 124 -1.78 -18.39 -0.05
CA LEU A 124 -1.85 -17.85 1.31
C LEU A 124 -0.48 -17.91 2.00
N LEU A 125 0.26 -19.02 1.86
CA LEU A 125 1.62 -19.13 2.40
C LEU A 125 2.56 -18.08 1.78
N LEU A 126 2.50 -17.88 0.46
CA LEU A 126 3.28 -16.86 -0.23
C LEU A 126 2.90 -15.44 0.25
N PHE A 127 1.61 -15.18 0.42
CA PHE A 127 1.14 -13.89 0.96
C PHE A 127 1.69 -13.63 2.36
N LEU A 128 1.61 -14.63 3.25
CA LEU A 128 2.12 -14.51 4.62
C LEU A 128 3.64 -14.31 4.65
N ALA A 129 4.38 -15.08 3.86
CA ALA A 129 5.83 -14.93 3.73
C ALA A 129 6.20 -13.54 3.21
N GLY A 130 5.49 -13.04 2.19
CA GLY A 130 5.67 -11.68 1.67
C GLY A 130 5.34 -10.60 2.69
N ALA A 131 4.27 -10.76 3.46
CA ALA A 131 3.88 -9.82 4.51
C ALA A 131 4.93 -9.76 5.65
N LEU A 132 5.45 -10.90 6.06
CA LEU A 132 6.54 -10.98 7.05
C LEU A 132 7.83 -10.37 6.51
N GLY A 133 8.19 -10.67 5.25
CA GLY A 133 9.33 -10.07 4.56
C GLY A 133 9.22 -8.54 4.49
N ASN A 134 8.06 -8.01 4.10
CA ASN A 134 7.80 -6.57 4.09
C ASN A 134 7.95 -5.96 5.49
N ALA A 135 7.37 -6.58 6.52
CA ALA A 135 7.48 -6.08 7.88
C ALA A 135 8.93 -6.04 8.38
N TYR A 136 9.72 -7.09 8.06
CA TYR A 136 11.14 -7.18 8.37
C TYR A 136 11.95 -6.08 7.67
N HIS A 137 11.82 -5.96 6.34
CA HIS A 137 12.56 -4.98 5.55
C HIS A 137 12.15 -3.54 5.87
N ASP A 138 10.88 -3.27 6.12
CA ASP A 138 10.42 -1.98 6.60
C ASP A 138 11.05 -1.61 7.97
N ALA A 139 11.20 -2.59 8.86
CA ALA A 139 11.88 -2.38 10.13
C ALA A 139 13.38 -2.09 9.94
N LEU A 140 14.03 -2.86 9.05
CA LEU A 140 15.44 -2.66 8.69
C LEU A 140 15.65 -1.26 8.09
N LEU A 141 14.86 -0.85 7.10
CA LEU A 141 14.94 0.47 6.48
C LEU A 141 14.76 1.61 7.49
N ARG A 142 13.85 1.44 8.46
CA ARG A 142 13.67 2.42 9.54
C ARG A 142 14.87 2.49 10.48
N SER A 143 15.54 1.37 10.74
CA SER A 143 16.71 1.31 11.63
C SER A 143 17.96 1.97 11.04
N LEU A 144 18.01 2.13 9.71
CA LEU A 144 19.14 2.79 9.03
C LEU A 144 19.27 4.28 9.36
N ARG A 145 18.20 4.92 9.85
CA ARG A 145 18.20 6.35 10.15
C ARG A 145 18.08 6.59 11.65
N LEU A 146 19.04 7.33 12.19
CA LEU A 146 18.94 7.88 13.54
C LEU A 146 17.99 9.10 13.54
N PRO A 147 17.40 9.46 14.70
CA PRO A 147 16.62 10.68 14.81
C PRO A 147 17.44 11.90 14.38
N GLY A 148 16.87 12.72 13.46
CA GLY A 148 17.53 13.91 12.93
C GLY A 148 18.44 13.68 11.70
N GLU A 149 18.73 12.45 11.33
CA GLU A 149 19.50 12.18 10.11
C GLU A 149 18.67 12.38 8.85
N THR A 150 19.24 13.11 7.90
CA THR A 150 18.70 13.32 6.55
C THR A 150 19.63 12.66 5.53
N GLY A 151 19.08 12.29 4.37
CA GLY A 151 19.86 11.70 3.29
C GLY A 151 19.42 10.29 2.92
N TYR A 152 19.98 9.80 1.82
CA TYR A 152 19.68 8.46 1.30
C TYR A 152 20.68 7.45 1.88
N LYS A 153 20.16 6.38 2.48
CA LYS A 153 20.97 5.25 2.98
C LYS A 153 20.56 3.98 2.23
N VAL A 154 21.57 3.22 1.81
CA VAL A 154 21.36 1.90 1.21
C VAL A 154 21.52 0.86 2.31
N PRO A 155 20.55 -0.07 2.49
CA PRO A 155 20.74 -1.18 3.40
C PRO A 155 21.90 -2.06 2.91
N VAL A 156 22.79 -2.40 3.83
CA VAL A 156 23.86 -3.36 3.59
C VAL A 156 23.53 -4.62 4.38
N GLY A 157 23.33 -5.73 3.70
CA GLY A 157 22.83 -6.95 4.31
C GLY A 157 21.29 -7.03 4.26
N GLY A 158 20.77 -8.20 4.36
CA GLY A 158 19.40 -8.58 4.02
C GLY A 158 19.46 -9.60 2.90
N LEU A 159 18.33 -10.22 2.56
CA LEU A 159 18.26 -11.26 1.51
C LEU A 159 18.94 -10.83 0.23
#